data_4cc2b37c7020cc5b801a724f2de3b001
#
_entry.id   4cc2b37c7020cc5b801a724f2de3b001
#
_cell.length_a   1.000
_cell.length_b   1.000
_cell.length_c   1.000
_cell.angle_alpha   90.00
_cell.angle_beta   90.00
_cell.angle_gamma   90.00
#
_symmetry.space_group_name_H-M   'P 1'
#
loop_
_entity.id
_entity.type
_entity.pdbx_description
1 polymer ?
#
loop_
_entity_poly.entity_id
_entity_poly.type
_entity_poly.pdbx_seq_one_letter_code
_entity_poly.pdbx_strand_id
1 'polypeptide(L)'
;MTVPESFFGLFPTWIGVYGLSSITLSISFFLFYKKLLIHIKNSIYNLEFNNLKHRIKNVLTNGLAQKKVLKRFNLKQDISGIGHVIIFISFLSFSFSYILFIFADSINNQFSSILLTKVGKLLYLNYLEILTVLVLIALSAALYRRWIISPKRLSYNLTKKPESIIIILLIALLMLTHLLSETFNHLITDSDDFYIISNSLSNQFEYLNLSQSLSITLHDIFWWTHLLTILSFAIYIPLSKHMHLLASPLAFFFASLNNTGVIDTPKDLETMETFGANNIKTFKPKQIIDFFACAVCGRCSEVCPTDLTNKQLSPMFLINNLMDSATNTAISTNPNLNEGVINKNVTETEIWDCLTCGACVNECPVGIEHISPIIEMRRHLVMEKSKMPETAESTLVSLEQRGHPWRGTTYTRSDWHENLKVKTLSDNPNAEYLLWIGCTGALVE
;
A
#
# COMPACT_ATOMS: atom_id res chain seq x y z
N MET A 1 -7.10 -30.98 2.80
CA MET A 1 -5.70 -31.25 3.22
C MET A 1 -5.73 -32.24 4.35
N THR A 2 -5.26 -33.44 4.14
CA THR A 2 -4.91 -34.33 5.25
C THR A 2 -3.55 -33.89 5.78
N VAL A 3 -3.45 -33.83 7.10
CA VAL A 3 -2.21 -33.43 7.77
C VAL A 3 -1.37 -34.69 7.94
N PRO A 4 -0.09 -34.71 7.50
CA PRO A 4 0.79 -35.84 7.79
C PRO A 4 0.86 -36.12 9.31
N GLU A 5 1.01 -37.37 9.70
CA GLU A 5 1.07 -37.72 11.13
C GLU A 5 2.36 -37.24 11.79
N SER A 6 3.45 -37.23 11.04
CA SER A 6 4.78 -36.85 11.55
C SER A 6 5.61 -36.15 10.48
N PHE A 7 6.67 -35.46 10.91
CA PHE A 7 7.73 -34.98 10.02
C PHE A 7 8.68 -36.12 9.71
N PHE A 8 8.43 -36.85 8.61
CA PHE A 8 9.24 -38.00 8.16
C PHE A 8 9.61 -38.99 9.28
N GLY A 9 8.68 -39.22 10.21
CA GLY A 9 8.88 -40.12 11.37
C GLY A 9 9.70 -39.53 12.52
N LEU A 10 10.21 -38.31 12.43
CA LEU A 10 11.10 -37.73 13.45
C LEU A 10 10.32 -37.16 14.65
N PHE A 11 9.21 -36.45 14.42
CA PHE A 11 8.35 -35.89 15.47
C PHE A 11 6.92 -35.69 14.96
N PRO A 12 5.90 -35.65 15.86
CA PRO A 12 4.52 -35.40 15.49
C PRO A 12 4.33 -34.04 14.79
N THR A 13 3.51 -33.99 13.75
CA THR A 13 3.29 -32.79 12.92
C THR A 13 2.89 -31.57 13.73
N TRP A 14 2.07 -31.71 14.76
CA TRP A 14 1.66 -30.58 15.58
C TRP A 14 2.82 -29.85 16.25
N ILE A 15 3.89 -30.56 16.64
CA ILE A 15 5.10 -29.94 17.20
C ILE A 15 5.76 -29.03 16.15
N GLY A 16 5.92 -29.55 14.91
CA GLY A 16 6.46 -28.77 13.82
C GLY A 16 5.61 -27.56 13.46
N VAL A 17 4.29 -27.76 13.34
CA VAL A 17 3.34 -26.65 13.02
C VAL A 17 3.39 -25.57 14.07
N TYR A 18 3.17 -25.89 15.35
CA TYR A 18 3.10 -24.88 16.41
C TYR A 18 4.46 -24.31 16.77
N GLY A 19 5.52 -25.15 16.81
CA GLY A 19 6.86 -24.70 17.14
C GLY A 19 7.43 -23.73 16.08
N LEU A 20 7.43 -24.14 14.82
CA LEU A 20 7.93 -23.31 13.72
C LEU A 20 7.07 -22.05 13.53
N SER A 21 5.73 -22.16 13.64
CA SER A 21 4.85 -21.01 13.51
C SER A 21 5.06 -19.99 14.63
N SER A 22 5.22 -20.44 15.89
CA SER A 22 5.48 -19.54 17.01
C SER A 22 6.78 -18.78 16.85
N ILE A 23 7.85 -19.45 16.42
CA ILE A 23 9.15 -18.81 16.14
C ILE A 23 8.99 -17.80 14.99
N THR A 24 8.39 -18.22 13.88
CA THR A 24 8.20 -17.40 12.70
C THR A 24 7.36 -16.15 12.99
N LEU A 25 6.22 -16.32 13.67
CA LEU A 25 5.35 -15.19 14.03
C LEU A 25 6.03 -14.23 15.00
N SER A 26 6.84 -14.74 15.93
CA SER A 26 7.64 -13.90 16.84
C SER A 26 8.66 -13.07 16.08
N ILE A 27 9.39 -13.68 15.14
CA ILE A 27 10.36 -12.97 14.28
C ILE A 27 9.63 -11.95 13.41
N SER A 28 8.54 -12.33 12.75
CA SER A 28 7.77 -11.43 11.88
C SER A 28 7.20 -10.24 12.65
N PHE A 29 6.65 -10.48 13.85
CA PHE A 29 6.15 -9.42 14.73
C PHE A 29 7.29 -8.50 15.21
N PHE A 30 8.45 -9.04 15.57
CA PHE A 30 9.61 -8.25 15.96
C PHE A 30 10.10 -7.33 14.82
N LEU A 31 10.13 -7.85 13.59
CA LEU A 31 10.48 -7.07 12.40
C LEU A 31 9.45 -5.97 12.13
N PHE A 32 8.17 -6.29 12.23
CA PHE A 32 7.08 -5.33 12.09
C PHE A 32 7.14 -4.24 13.17
N TYR A 33 7.36 -4.65 14.42
CA TYR A 33 7.53 -3.71 15.54
C TYR A 33 8.70 -2.75 15.30
N LYS A 34 9.88 -3.30 14.97
CA LYS A 34 11.06 -2.47 14.69
C LYS A 34 10.88 -1.54 13.50
N LYS A 35 10.20 -2.00 12.45
CA LYS A 35 10.09 -1.24 11.21
C LYS A 35 9.00 -0.17 11.24
N LEU A 36 7.87 -0.41 11.91
CA LEU A 36 6.74 0.50 11.94
C LEU A 36 6.37 0.97 13.35
N LEU A 37 6.07 0.04 14.26
CA LEU A 37 5.44 0.41 15.54
C LEU A 37 6.35 1.27 16.43
N ILE A 38 7.67 1.06 16.38
CA ILE A 38 8.63 1.88 17.12
C ILE A 38 8.59 3.34 16.69
N HIS A 39 8.41 3.62 15.41
CA HIS A 39 8.30 5.00 14.90
C HIS A 39 7.00 5.65 15.31
N ILE A 40 5.89 4.90 15.27
CA ILE A 40 4.59 5.37 15.76
C ILE A 40 4.67 5.71 17.25
N LYS A 41 5.30 4.82 18.04
CA LYS A 41 5.49 5.04 19.49
C LYS A 41 6.37 6.24 19.80
N ASN A 42 7.39 6.50 18.98
CA ASN A 42 8.35 7.58 19.17
C ASN A 42 7.92 8.90 18.51
N SER A 43 6.79 8.95 17.81
CA SER A 43 6.23 10.19 17.28
C SER A 43 5.86 11.13 18.43
N ILE A 44 6.07 12.42 18.25
CA ILE A 44 5.62 13.46 19.19
C ILE A 44 4.10 13.63 19.19
N TYR A 45 3.41 13.05 18.21
CA TYR A 45 1.95 13.08 18.07
C TYR A 45 1.34 11.75 18.45
N ASN A 46 0.08 11.78 18.90
CA ASN A 46 -0.69 10.60 19.25
C ASN A 46 -1.62 10.16 18.11
N LEU A 47 -1.96 8.86 18.08
CA LEU A 47 -3.02 8.34 17.23
C LEU A 47 -4.39 8.77 17.75
N GLU A 48 -5.25 9.23 16.85
CA GLU A 48 -6.64 9.60 17.18
C GLU A 48 -7.60 8.46 16.85
N PHE A 49 -8.41 8.06 17.83
CA PHE A 49 -9.40 6.99 17.72
C PHE A 49 -10.85 7.50 17.66
N ASN A 50 -11.06 8.77 17.37
CA ASN A 50 -12.38 9.36 17.19
C ASN A 50 -13.12 8.72 15.99
N ASN A 51 -14.46 8.76 16.01
CA ASN A 51 -15.34 8.36 14.91
C ASN A 51 -15.11 6.92 14.36
N LEU A 52 -14.99 5.93 15.27
CA LEU A 52 -14.67 4.52 14.96
C LEU A 52 -15.55 3.92 13.84
N LYS A 53 -16.86 4.23 13.84
CA LYS A 53 -17.80 3.72 12.81
C LYS A 53 -17.35 4.11 11.41
N HIS A 54 -16.95 5.36 11.21
CA HIS A 54 -16.47 5.85 9.91
C HIS A 54 -15.13 5.19 9.53
N ARG A 55 -14.22 5.06 10.47
CA ARG A 55 -12.90 4.43 10.27
C ARG A 55 -13.03 2.96 9.87
N ILE A 56 -13.87 2.20 10.59
CA ILE A 56 -14.16 0.79 10.26
C ILE A 56 -14.81 0.70 8.88
N LYS A 57 -15.81 1.54 8.56
CA LYS A 57 -16.43 1.58 7.23
C LYS A 57 -15.39 1.83 6.13
N ASN A 58 -14.42 2.72 6.36
CA ASN A 58 -13.36 3.01 5.40
C ASN A 58 -12.45 1.79 5.17
N VAL A 59 -12.07 1.06 6.22
CA VAL A 59 -11.32 -0.19 6.09
C VAL A 59 -12.12 -1.25 5.32
N LEU A 60 -13.40 -1.42 5.64
CA LEU A 60 -14.26 -2.39 4.96
C LEU A 60 -14.43 -2.07 3.47
N THR A 61 -14.67 -0.80 3.12
CA THR A 61 -14.95 -0.41 1.74
C THR A 61 -13.69 -0.32 0.87
N ASN A 62 -12.61 0.28 1.37
CA ASN A 62 -11.39 0.52 0.59
C ASN A 62 -10.33 -0.56 0.81
N GLY A 63 -10.24 -1.12 2.01
CA GLY A 63 -9.32 -2.21 2.35
C GLY A 63 -9.85 -3.58 1.92
N LEU A 64 -10.98 -4.04 2.48
CA LEU A 64 -11.50 -5.38 2.21
C LEU A 64 -12.25 -5.46 0.87
N ALA A 65 -13.17 -4.55 0.57
CA ALA A 65 -13.89 -4.55 -0.72
C ALA A 65 -13.06 -3.99 -1.89
N GLN A 66 -11.81 -3.59 -1.66
CA GLN A 66 -10.83 -3.15 -2.68
C GLN A 66 -11.36 -2.06 -3.63
N LYS A 67 -12.28 -1.18 -3.17
CA LYS A 67 -12.96 -0.18 -4.01
C LYS A 67 -11.97 0.72 -4.75
N LYS A 68 -10.90 1.19 -4.07
CA LYS A 68 -9.87 2.04 -4.68
C LYS A 68 -9.00 1.29 -5.70
N VAL A 69 -8.76 0.00 -5.50
CA VAL A 69 -8.03 -0.85 -6.46
C VAL A 69 -8.81 -0.99 -7.75
N LEU A 70 -10.14 -1.23 -7.64
CA LEU A 70 -11.06 -1.43 -8.77
C LEU A 70 -11.46 -0.13 -9.47
N LYS A 71 -11.23 1.06 -8.88
CA LYS A 71 -11.61 2.35 -9.45
C LYS A 71 -11.11 2.56 -10.89
N ARG A 72 -9.91 2.08 -11.21
CA ARG A 72 -9.31 2.16 -12.55
C ARG A 72 -9.62 0.96 -13.44
N PHE A 73 -10.48 0.06 -13.00
CA PHE A 73 -10.80 -1.11 -13.80
C PHE A 73 -11.40 -0.71 -15.16
N ASN A 74 -10.70 -1.09 -16.20
CA ASN A 74 -11.17 -0.96 -17.58
C ASN A 74 -10.65 -2.17 -18.36
N LEU A 75 -11.57 -2.96 -18.93
CA LEU A 75 -11.25 -4.17 -19.71
C LEU A 75 -10.27 -3.89 -20.86
N LYS A 76 -10.29 -2.68 -21.41
CA LYS A 76 -9.42 -2.31 -22.55
C LYS A 76 -8.07 -1.71 -22.12
N GLN A 77 -7.97 -1.13 -20.92
CA GLN A 77 -6.81 -0.33 -20.53
C GLN A 77 -6.07 -0.86 -19.29
N ASP A 78 -6.76 -1.32 -18.27
CA ASP A 78 -6.12 -1.80 -17.03
C ASP A 78 -6.90 -2.92 -16.32
N ILE A 79 -6.59 -4.16 -16.70
CA ILE A 79 -7.15 -5.38 -16.08
C ILE A 79 -6.44 -5.72 -14.76
N SER A 80 -5.30 -5.10 -14.46
CA SER A 80 -4.47 -5.48 -13.29
C SER A 80 -5.19 -5.37 -11.95
N GLY A 81 -6.21 -4.53 -11.85
CA GLY A 81 -7.05 -4.42 -10.66
C GLY A 81 -7.76 -5.72 -10.32
N ILE A 82 -8.33 -6.42 -11.33
CA ILE A 82 -9.00 -7.72 -11.11
C ILE A 82 -7.99 -8.78 -10.66
N GLY A 83 -6.84 -8.89 -11.35
CA GLY A 83 -5.80 -9.85 -10.93
C GLY A 83 -5.37 -9.65 -9.47
N HIS A 84 -5.21 -8.38 -9.04
CA HIS A 84 -4.91 -8.09 -7.65
C HIS A 84 -6.06 -8.50 -6.70
N VAL A 85 -7.31 -8.25 -7.07
CA VAL A 85 -8.47 -8.65 -6.23
C VAL A 85 -8.56 -10.17 -6.12
N ILE A 86 -8.33 -10.93 -7.20
CA ILE A 86 -8.28 -12.39 -7.16
C ILE A 86 -7.21 -12.86 -6.17
N ILE A 87 -5.97 -12.34 -6.27
CA ILE A 87 -4.88 -12.68 -5.35
C ILE A 87 -5.24 -12.33 -3.90
N PHE A 88 -5.85 -11.17 -3.67
CA PHE A 88 -6.25 -10.71 -2.35
C PHE A 88 -7.36 -11.58 -1.72
N ILE A 89 -8.43 -11.88 -2.46
CA ILE A 89 -9.50 -12.77 -1.99
C ILE A 89 -8.94 -14.16 -1.69
N SER A 90 -8.08 -14.68 -2.58
CA SER A 90 -7.41 -15.96 -2.38
C SER A 90 -6.54 -15.94 -1.12
N PHE A 91 -5.77 -14.87 -0.90
CA PHE A 91 -4.98 -14.70 0.33
C PHE A 91 -5.85 -14.81 1.60
N LEU A 92 -7.01 -14.12 1.64
CA LEU A 92 -7.93 -14.20 2.78
C LEU A 92 -8.52 -15.60 2.95
N SER A 93 -8.95 -16.23 1.85
CA SER A 93 -9.53 -17.57 1.85
C SER A 93 -8.51 -18.62 2.31
N PHE A 94 -7.29 -18.58 1.77
CA PHE A 94 -6.22 -19.49 2.20
C PHE A 94 -5.78 -19.22 3.65
N SER A 95 -5.72 -17.97 4.10
CA SER A 95 -5.43 -17.65 5.50
C SER A 95 -6.46 -18.26 6.45
N PHE A 96 -7.74 -18.23 6.07
CA PHE A 96 -8.80 -18.89 6.82
C PHE A 96 -8.66 -20.42 6.79
N SER A 97 -8.33 -21.01 5.63
CA SER A 97 -8.08 -22.45 5.51
C SER A 97 -6.91 -22.92 6.37
N TYR A 98 -5.85 -22.13 6.47
CA TYR A 98 -4.69 -22.48 7.31
C TYR A 98 -5.03 -22.51 8.79
N ILE A 99 -5.86 -21.59 9.25
CA ILE A 99 -6.37 -21.61 10.64
C ILE A 99 -7.16 -22.90 10.90
N LEU A 100 -8.02 -23.30 9.96
CA LEU A 100 -8.89 -24.47 10.14
C LEU A 100 -8.14 -25.80 9.91
N PHE A 101 -7.49 -25.95 8.76
CA PHE A 101 -6.99 -27.23 8.29
C PHE A 101 -5.53 -27.52 8.70
N ILE A 102 -4.72 -26.49 8.95
CA ILE A 102 -3.35 -26.68 9.42
C ILE A 102 -3.28 -26.56 10.95
N PHE A 103 -3.77 -25.45 11.51
CA PHE A 103 -3.67 -25.25 12.95
C PHE A 103 -4.70 -26.07 13.73
N ALA A 104 -5.98 -25.94 13.49
CA ALA A 104 -6.99 -26.61 14.29
C ALA A 104 -7.01 -28.13 14.08
N ASP A 105 -6.92 -28.62 12.83
CA ASP A 105 -6.92 -30.06 12.56
C ASP A 105 -5.62 -30.74 13.00
N SER A 106 -4.50 -30.02 13.17
CA SER A 106 -3.27 -30.59 13.74
C SER A 106 -3.40 -31.00 15.22
N ILE A 107 -4.38 -30.46 15.95
CA ILE A 107 -4.72 -30.86 17.33
C ILE A 107 -5.82 -31.91 17.32
N ASN A 108 -6.86 -31.70 16.53
CA ASN A 108 -8.02 -32.57 16.42
C ASN A 108 -8.43 -32.67 14.96
N ASN A 109 -8.11 -33.78 14.32
CA ASN A 109 -8.35 -34.07 12.90
C ASN A 109 -9.81 -33.92 12.44
N GLN A 110 -10.76 -33.74 13.36
CA GLN A 110 -12.19 -33.59 13.05
C GLN A 110 -12.69 -32.14 13.22
N PHE A 111 -11.87 -31.22 13.70
CA PHE A 111 -12.33 -29.86 14.04
C PHE A 111 -12.94 -29.13 12.85
N SER A 112 -12.28 -29.15 11.70
CA SER A 112 -12.79 -28.52 10.47
C SER A 112 -14.10 -29.14 10.00
N SER A 113 -14.27 -30.45 10.14
CA SER A 113 -15.49 -31.18 9.76
C SER A 113 -16.65 -30.91 10.71
N ILE A 114 -16.38 -30.67 11.99
CA ILE A 114 -17.38 -30.25 12.97
C ILE A 114 -17.88 -28.85 12.66
N LEU A 115 -16.97 -27.91 12.31
CA LEU A 115 -17.32 -26.51 12.06
C LEU A 115 -18.03 -26.30 10.72
N LEU A 116 -17.53 -26.94 9.65
CA LEU A 116 -18.02 -26.71 8.28
C LEU A 116 -19.03 -27.76 7.79
N THR A 117 -19.28 -28.83 8.53
CA THR A 117 -19.94 -30.06 8.05
C THR A 117 -19.13 -30.75 6.91
N LYS A 118 -19.41 -32.02 6.62
CA LYS A 118 -18.68 -32.73 5.54
C LYS A 118 -18.88 -32.07 4.17
N VAL A 119 -20.11 -31.71 3.83
CA VAL A 119 -20.45 -31.06 2.57
C VAL A 119 -19.87 -29.66 2.47
N GLY A 120 -19.96 -28.85 3.52
CA GLY A 120 -19.37 -27.50 3.55
C GLY A 120 -17.85 -27.50 3.41
N LYS A 121 -17.16 -28.46 4.05
CA LYS A 121 -15.71 -28.67 3.89
C LYS A 121 -15.38 -29.01 2.45
N LEU A 122 -16.10 -29.94 1.82
CA LEU A 122 -15.88 -30.33 0.44
C LEU A 122 -16.06 -29.15 -0.54
N LEU A 123 -17.16 -28.38 -0.38
CA LEU A 123 -17.40 -27.20 -1.21
C LEU A 123 -16.30 -26.14 -1.04
N TYR A 124 -15.85 -25.93 0.19
CA TYR A 124 -14.80 -24.96 0.46
C TYR A 124 -13.44 -25.38 -0.11
N LEU A 125 -13.08 -26.65 -0.05
CA LEU A 125 -11.85 -27.16 -0.64
C LEU A 125 -11.87 -27.06 -2.16
N ASN A 126 -12.99 -27.40 -2.81
CA ASN A 126 -13.17 -27.18 -4.26
C ASN A 126 -13.07 -25.69 -4.65
N TYR A 127 -13.64 -24.79 -3.84
CA TYR A 127 -13.48 -23.35 -4.03
C TYR A 127 -12.00 -22.92 -3.96
N LEU A 128 -11.19 -23.47 -3.03
CA LEU A 128 -9.75 -23.19 -2.95
C LEU A 128 -8.99 -23.70 -4.16
N GLU A 129 -9.36 -24.87 -4.72
CA GLU A 129 -8.76 -25.38 -5.96
C GLU A 129 -9.00 -24.43 -7.15
N ILE A 130 -10.24 -23.94 -7.30
CA ILE A 130 -10.57 -22.95 -8.34
C ILE A 130 -9.76 -21.67 -8.14
N LEU A 131 -9.67 -21.17 -6.91
CA LEU A 131 -8.84 -20.01 -6.58
C LEU A 131 -7.37 -20.22 -6.90
N THR A 132 -6.84 -21.43 -6.68
CA THR A 132 -5.44 -21.77 -7.01
C THR A 132 -5.16 -21.54 -8.49
N VAL A 133 -6.03 -22.04 -9.37
CA VAL A 133 -5.88 -21.83 -10.82
C VAL A 133 -6.04 -20.35 -11.21
N LEU A 134 -7.03 -19.68 -10.65
CA LEU A 134 -7.25 -18.25 -10.92
C LEU A 134 -6.04 -17.40 -10.48
N VAL A 135 -5.42 -17.72 -9.36
CA VAL A 135 -4.18 -17.04 -8.90
C VAL A 135 -3.04 -17.31 -9.87
N LEU A 136 -2.82 -18.56 -10.30
CA LEU A 136 -1.75 -18.87 -11.26
C LEU A 136 -1.95 -18.12 -12.60
N ILE A 137 -3.19 -18.01 -13.08
CA ILE A 137 -3.53 -17.19 -14.25
C ILE A 137 -3.23 -15.70 -13.98
N ALA A 138 -3.65 -15.17 -12.82
CA ALA A 138 -3.41 -13.78 -12.46
C ALA A 138 -1.90 -13.46 -12.34
N LEU A 139 -1.10 -14.37 -11.79
CA LEU A 139 0.36 -14.24 -11.71
C LEU A 139 1.00 -14.26 -13.10
N SER A 140 0.58 -15.17 -13.97
CA SER A 140 1.05 -15.25 -15.37
C SER A 140 0.73 -13.97 -16.14
N ALA A 141 -0.48 -13.45 -15.97
CA ALA A 141 -0.88 -12.17 -16.56
C ALA A 141 -0.07 -10.97 -15.97
N ALA A 142 0.25 -10.99 -14.68
CA ALA A 142 1.08 -9.98 -14.04
C ALA A 142 2.54 -10.02 -14.55
N LEU A 143 3.10 -11.22 -14.76
CA LEU A 143 4.40 -11.43 -15.38
C LEU A 143 4.40 -10.88 -16.81
N TYR A 144 3.46 -11.32 -17.64
CA TYR A 144 3.32 -10.86 -19.04
C TYR A 144 3.25 -9.33 -19.11
N ARG A 145 2.35 -8.72 -18.30
CA ARG A 145 2.20 -7.27 -18.25
C ARG A 145 3.47 -6.54 -17.83
N ARG A 146 4.20 -7.09 -16.85
CA ARG A 146 5.38 -6.44 -16.28
C ARG A 146 6.58 -6.48 -17.22
N TRP A 147 6.82 -7.60 -17.90
CA TRP A 147 8.03 -7.79 -18.71
C TRP A 147 7.81 -7.61 -20.20
N ILE A 148 6.59 -7.87 -20.71
CA ILE A 148 6.30 -7.75 -22.15
C ILE A 148 5.64 -6.42 -22.45
N ILE A 149 4.51 -6.08 -21.80
CA ILE A 149 3.83 -4.79 -22.01
C ILE A 149 4.63 -3.63 -21.42
N SER A 150 5.27 -3.83 -20.26
CA SER A 150 6.16 -2.89 -19.57
C SER A 150 5.62 -1.44 -19.51
N PRO A 151 4.47 -1.17 -18.88
CA PRO A 151 3.89 0.17 -18.84
C PRO A 151 4.83 1.16 -18.14
N LYS A 152 4.88 2.43 -18.58
CA LYS A 152 5.79 3.47 -18.09
C LYS A 152 5.89 3.53 -16.56
N ARG A 153 4.76 3.45 -15.84
CA ARG A 153 4.73 3.47 -14.37
C ARG A 153 5.48 2.32 -13.70
N LEU A 154 5.74 1.22 -14.42
CA LEU A 154 6.52 0.08 -13.93
C LEU A 154 7.98 0.08 -14.45
N SER A 155 8.37 1.08 -15.23
CA SER A 155 9.73 1.22 -15.76
C SER A 155 10.68 1.93 -14.81
N TYR A 156 10.19 2.57 -13.76
CA TYR A 156 11.03 3.21 -12.72
C TYR A 156 11.96 2.20 -12.04
N ASN A 157 13.17 2.62 -11.70
CA ASN A 157 14.17 1.75 -11.06
C ASN A 157 13.68 1.07 -9.78
N LEU A 158 12.87 1.75 -8.97
CA LEU A 158 12.26 1.17 -7.75
C LEU A 158 11.33 -0.02 -8.04
N THR A 159 10.64 0.01 -9.19
CA THR A 159 9.71 -1.06 -9.56
C THR A 159 10.41 -2.27 -10.19
N LYS A 160 11.64 -2.11 -10.66
CA LYS A 160 12.45 -3.18 -11.28
C LYS A 160 13.21 -4.05 -10.27
N LYS A 161 13.11 -3.79 -8.96
CA LYS A 161 13.79 -4.58 -7.93
C LYS A 161 13.38 -6.06 -8.00
N PRO A 162 14.29 -7.00 -7.65
CA PRO A 162 14.04 -8.45 -7.68
C PRO A 162 12.91 -8.89 -6.74
N GLU A 163 12.55 -8.08 -5.75
CA GLU A 163 11.44 -8.33 -4.83
C GLU A 163 10.14 -8.78 -5.51
N SER A 164 9.82 -8.20 -6.68
CA SER A 164 8.59 -8.55 -7.39
C SER A 164 8.62 -9.97 -7.95
N ILE A 165 9.79 -10.45 -8.37
CA ILE A 165 9.98 -11.82 -8.86
C ILE A 165 9.87 -12.76 -7.68
N ILE A 166 10.57 -12.48 -6.58
CA ILE A 166 10.56 -13.31 -5.36
C ILE A 166 9.14 -13.54 -4.88
N ILE A 167 8.34 -12.48 -4.83
CA ILE A 167 6.95 -12.56 -4.37
C ILE A 167 6.09 -13.39 -5.31
N ILE A 168 6.21 -13.19 -6.61
CA ILE A 168 5.46 -13.97 -7.61
C ILE A 168 5.85 -15.46 -7.51
N LEU A 169 7.14 -15.75 -7.34
CA LEU A 169 7.62 -17.12 -7.17
C LEU A 169 7.12 -17.75 -5.87
N LEU A 170 7.13 -17.02 -4.75
CA LEU A 170 6.61 -17.52 -3.48
C LEU A 170 5.11 -17.83 -3.57
N ILE A 171 4.30 -16.93 -4.18
CA ILE A 171 2.86 -17.19 -4.34
C ILE A 171 2.63 -18.35 -5.31
N ALA A 172 3.37 -18.44 -6.42
CA ALA A 172 3.26 -19.54 -7.34
C ALA A 172 3.63 -20.88 -6.68
N LEU A 173 4.70 -20.89 -5.86
CA LEU A 173 5.12 -22.07 -5.11
C LEU A 173 4.05 -22.49 -4.10
N LEU A 174 3.41 -21.54 -3.39
CA LEU A 174 2.29 -21.83 -2.51
C LEU A 174 1.13 -22.50 -3.26
N MET A 175 0.76 -21.98 -4.42
CA MET A 175 -0.35 -22.54 -5.21
C MET A 175 -0.01 -23.93 -5.75
N LEU A 176 1.20 -24.13 -6.26
CA LEU A 176 1.64 -25.42 -6.80
C LEU A 176 1.77 -26.47 -5.71
N THR A 177 2.39 -26.14 -4.57
CA THR A 177 2.55 -27.10 -3.46
C THR A 177 1.22 -27.48 -2.83
N HIS A 178 0.27 -26.55 -2.73
CA HIS A 178 -1.10 -26.84 -2.32
C HIS A 178 -1.74 -27.87 -3.26
N LEU A 179 -1.75 -27.59 -4.57
CA LEU A 179 -2.39 -28.45 -5.55
C LEU A 179 -1.74 -29.84 -5.62
N LEU A 180 -0.41 -29.91 -5.60
CA LEU A 180 0.29 -31.19 -5.65
C LEU A 180 0.11 -32.02 -4.35
N SER A 181 0.10 -31.37 -3.19
CA SER A 181 -0.19 -32.05 -1.93
C SER A 181 -1.58 -32.69 -1.95
N GLU A 182 -2.62 -31.98 -2.43
CA GLU A 182 -3.97 -32.55 -2.56
C GLU A 182 -4.00 -33.67 -3.60
N THR A 183 -3.34 -33.50 -4.74
CA THR A 183 -3.26 -34.53 -5.80
C THR A 183 -2.67 -35.84 -5.30
N PHE A 184 -1.56 -35.80 -4.58
CA PHE A 184 -0.96 -37.01 -4.01
C PHE A 184 -1.75 -37.56 -2.83
N ASN A 185 -2.45 -36.73 -2.08
CA ASN A 185 -3.38 -37.18 -1.05
C ASN A 185 -4.51 -38.03 -1.63
N HIS A 186 -5.04 -37.69 -2.81
CA HIS A 186 -6.06 -38.50 -3.49
C HIS A 186 -5.55 -39.85 -3.97
N LEU A 187 -4.29 -39.96 -4.35
CA LEU A 187 -3.67 -41.25 -4.71
C LEU A 187 -3.47 -42.18 -3.50
N ILE A 188 -3.49 -41.65 -2.30
CA ILE A 188 -3.29 -42.42 -1.06
C ILE A 188 -4.62 -42.82 -0.43
N THR A 189 -5.61 -41.93 -0.51
CA THR A 189 -6.89 -42.02 0.21
C THR A 189 -7.97 -42.49 -0.75
N ASP A 190 -8.52 -43.66 -0.52
CA ASP A 190 -9.67 -44.19 -1.27
C ASP A 190 -10.96 -43.48 -0.78
N SER A 191 -11.10 -42.19 -1.12
CA SER A 191 -12.25 -41.38 -0.68
C SER A 191 -13.19 -41.11 -1.84
N ASP A 192 -14.51 -41.30 -1.62
CA ASP A 192 -15.57 -40.92 -2.57
C ASP A 192 -15.75 -39.40 -2.74
N ASP A 193 -14.94 -38.61 -2.06
CA ASP A 193 -15.01 -37.14 -2.12
C ASP A 193 -14.46 -36.64 -3.46
N PHE A 194 -15.31 -35.95 -4.23
CA PHE A 194 -14.93 -35.43 -5.55
C PHE A 194 -14.31 -34.02 -5.48
N TYR A 195 -13.10 -33.91 -5.97
CA TYR A 195 -12.37 -32.65 -6.13
C TYR A 195 -12.13 -32.37 -7.61
N ILE A 196 -12.40 -31.13 -8.04
CA ILE A 196 -12.48 -30.78 -9.47
C ILE A 196 -11.13 -30.92 -10.16
N ILE A 197 -10.06 -30.38 -9.56
CA ILE A 197 -8.75 -30.26 -10.20
C ILE A 197 -7.79 -31.36 -9.73
N SER A 198 -7.68 -31.58 -8.42
CA SER A 198 -6.77 -32.57 -7.88
C SER A 198 -7.13 -34.00 -8.28
N ASN A 199 -8.43 -34.36 -8.39
CA ASN A 199 -8.84 -35.66 -8.96
C ASN A 199 -8.46 -35.80 -10.43
N SER A 200 -8.62 -34.74 -11.23
CA SER A 200 -8.21 -34.80 -12.65
C SER A 200 -6.70 -34.98 -12.80
N LEU A 201 -5.91 -34.39 -11.92
CA LEU A 201 -4.46 -34.59 -11.90
C LEU A 201 -4.09 -35.96 -11.33
N SER A 202 -4.75 -36.45 -10.26
CA SER A 202 -4.45 -37.78 -9.69
C SER A 202 -4.67 -38.89 -10.70
N ASN A 203 -5.77 -38.83 -11.48
CA ASN A 203 -6.04 -39.77 -12.56
C ASN A 203 -4.91 -39.81 -13.61
N GLN A 204 -4.25 -38.66 -13.88
CA GLN A 204 -3.10 -38.64 -14.80
C GLN A 204 -1.86 -39.27 -14.17
N PHE A 205 -1.64 -39.10 -12.86
CA PHE A 205 -0.54 -39.74 -12.15
C PHE A 205 -0.74 -41.24 -11.90
N GLU A 206 -2.00 -41.75 -11.88
CA GLU A 206 -2.30 -43.19 -11.84
C GLU A 206 -1.68 -43.92 -13.03
N TYR A 207 -1.67 -43.34 -14.25
CA TYR A 207 -1.00 -43.96 -15.41
C TYR A 207 0.50 -44.21 -15.23
N LEU A 208 1.14 -43.48 -14.27
CA LEU A 208 2.53 -43.64 -13.95
C LEU A 208 2.80 -44.81 -13.00
N ASN A 209 1.74 -45.52 -12.52
CA ASN A 209 1.81 -46.65 -11.58
C ASN A 209 2.76 -46.36 -10.39
N LEU A 210 2.61 -45.20 -9.76
CA LEU A 210 3.42 -44.82 -8.61
C LEU A 210 3.14 -45.78 -7.43
N SER A 211 4.19 -46.22 -6.72
CA SER A 211 3.99 -47.00 -5.50
C SER A 211 3.32 -46.14 -4.42
N GLN A 212 2.46 -46.77 -3.59
CA GLN A 212 1.81 -46.09 -2.47
C GLN A 212 2.83 -45.39 -1.54
N SER A 213 3.95 -46.02 -1.27
CA SER A 213 5.03 -45.42 -0.47
C SER A 213 5.59 -44.15 -1.10
N LEU A 214 5.75 -44.11 -2.42
CA LEU A 214 6.23 -42.92 -3.13
C LEU A 214 5.16 -41.80 -3.09
N SER A 215 3.89 -42.14 -3.25
CA SER A 215 2.77 -41.15 -3.16
C SER A 215 2.69 -40.53 -1.78
N ILE A 216 2.84 -41.30 -0.71
CA ILE A 216 2.89 -40.78 0.68
C ILE A 216 4.10 -39.85 0.83
N THR A 217 5.28 -40.26 0.36
CA THR A 217 6.49 -39.41 0.48
C THR A 217 6.31 -38.07 -0.28
N LEU A 218 5.74 -38.10 -1.47
CA LEU A 218 5.49 -36.89 -2.28
C LEU A 218 4.46 -35.99 -1.62
N HIS A 219 3.37 -36.57 -1.09
CA HIS A 219 2.38 -35.79 -0.31
C HIS A 219 3.07 -35.07 0.86
N ASP A 220 3.88 -35.77 1.66
CA ASP A 220 4.58 -35.20 2.80
C ASP A 220 5.57 -34.09 2.38
N ILE A 221 6.34 -34.31 1.32
CA ILE A 221 7.26 -33.32 0.76
C ILE A 221 6.51 -32.04 0.37
N PHE A 222 5.42 -32.15 -0.41
CA PHE A 222 4.68 -30.98 -0.85
C PHE A 222 3.94 -30.29 0.30
N TRP A 223 3.41 -31.02 1.26
CA TRP A 223 2.76 -30.47 2.43
C TRP A 223 3.74 -29.67 3.31
N TRP A 224 4.88 -30.23 3.64
CA TRP A 224 5.90 -29.55 4.43
C TRP A 224 6.54 -28.38 3.68
N THR A 225 6.77 -28.51 2.39
CA THR A 225 7.25 -27.40 1.54
C THR A 225 6.24 -26.27 1.52
N HIS A 226 4.94 -26.58 1.47
CA HIS A 226 3.86 -25.60 1.54
C HIS A 226 3.91 -24.84 2.86
N LEU A 227 3.95 -25.54 3.99
CA LEU A 227 4.04 -24.92 5.32
C LEU A 227 5.30 -24.04 5.44
N LEU A 228 6.47 -24.53 5.06
CA LEU A 228 7.72 -23.79 5.12
C LEU A 228 7.68 -22.52 4.23
N THR A 229 7.00 -22.60 3.08
CA THR A 229 6.82 -21.45 2.19
C THR A 229 5.91 -20.40 2.82
N ILE A 230 4.81 -20.80 3.48
CA ILE A 230 3.95 -19.90 4.26
C ILE A 230 4.76 -19.16 5.33
N LEU A 231 5.53 -19.91 6.12
CA LEU A 231 6.33 -19.37 7.21
C LEU A 231 7.42 -18.41 6.70
N SER A 232 8.11 -18.79 5.61
CA SER A 232 9.09 -17.93 4.94
C SER A 232 8.46 -16.63 4.41
N PHE A 233 7.27 -16.74 3.81
CA PHE A 233 6.53 -15.58 3.33
C PHE A 233 6.09 -14.66 4.47
N ALA A 234 5.67 -15.21 5.60
CA ALA A 234 5.31 -14.43 6.80
C ALA A 234 6.48 -13.58 7.33
N ILE A 235 7.72 -14.10 7.31
CA ILE A 235 8.93 -13.31 7.64
C ILE A 235 9.23 -12.28 6.55
N TYR A 236 9.00 -12.63 5.28
CA TYR A 236 9.32 -11.76 4.15
C TYR A 236 8.40 -10.54 4.04
N ILE A 237 7.14 -10.64 4.48
CA ILE A 237 6.16 -9.53 4.45
C ILE A 237 6.72 -8.24 5.07
N PRO A 238 7.14 -8.20 6.34
CA PRO A 238 7.65 -6.97 6.95
C PRO A 238 8.97 -6.48 6.35
N LEU A 239 9.74 -7.32 5.67
CA LEU A 239 11.03 -6.96 5.05
C LEU A 239 10.86 -6.35 3.66
N SER A 240 9.76 -6.61 2.98
CA SER A 240 9.51 -6.26 1.59
C SER A 240 8.45 -5.17 1.42
N LYS A 241 8.21 -4.76 0.18
CA LYS A 241 7.08 -3.89 -0.18
C LYS A 241 5.70 -4.50 0.14
N HIS A 242 5.62 -5.78 0.48
CA HIS A 242 4.40 -6.42 0.98
C HIS A 242 4.03 -6.00 2.40
N MET A 243 4.87 -5.19 3.04
CA MET A 243 4.51 -4.45 4.26
C MET A 243 3.16 -3.72 4.12
N HIS A 244 2.77 -3.31 2.87
CA HIS A 244 1.47 -2.71 2.60
C HIS A 244 0.28 -3.60 3.03
N LEU A 245 0.46 -4.92 3.08
CA LEU A 245 -0.56 -5.86 3.56
C LEU A 245 -0.98 -5.56 5.01
N LEU A 246 -0.01 -5.18 5.85
CA LEU A 246 -0.21 -4.83 7.24
C LEU A 246 -0.48 -3.33 7.44
N ALA A 247 0.22 -2.47 6.69
CA ALA A 247 0.15 -1.03 6.86
C ALA A 247 -1.05 -0.38 6.15
N SER A 248 -1.54 -0.93 5.01
CA SER A 248 -2.66 -0.33 4.29
C SER A 248 -4.00 -0.35 5.05
N PRO A 249 -4.39 -1.44 5.74
CA PRO A 249 -5.56 -1.40 6.62
C PRO A 249 -5.46 -0.31 7.70
N LEU A 250 -4.26 -0.12 8.28
CA LEU A 250 -4.01 0.96 9.24
C LEU A 250 -4.08 2.33 8.56
N ALA A 251 -3.54 2.46 7.34
CA ALA A 251 -3.63 3.70 6.57
C ALA A 251 -5.08 4.10 6.29
N PHE A 252 -5.96 3.16 5.95
CA PHE A 252 -7.39 3.41 5.79
C PHE A 252 -8.09 3.70 7.11
N PHE A 253 -7.71 3.02 8.19
CA PHE A 253 -8.31 3.25 9.50
C PHE A 253 -8.00 4.64 10.04
N PHE A 254 -6.75 5.08 9.94
CA PHE A 254 -6.29 6.39 10.40
C PHE A 254 -6.36 7.50 9.34
N ALA A 255 -7.03 7.27 8.20
CA ALA A 255 -7.23 8.30 7.19
C ALA A 255 -7.89 9.55 7.77
N SER A 256 -7.54 10.71 7.22
CA SER A 256 -8.16 11.99 7.59
C SER A 256 -9.68 11.92 7.45
N LEU A 257 -10.38 12.46 8.42
CA LEU A 257 -11.84 12.60 8.41
C LEU A 257 -12.29 13.93 7.83
N ASN A 258 -11.36 14.82 7.49
CA ASN A 258 -11.63 16.09 6.88
C ASN A 258 -12.11 15.93 5.43
N ASN A 259 -12.82 16.91 4.92
CA ASN A 259 -13.22 16.98 3.52
C ASN A 259 -11.96 17.01 2.62
N THR A 260 -12.10 16.50 1.41
CA THR A 260 -11.03 16.56 0.42
C THR A 260 -10.59 18.01 0.17
N GLY A 261 -9.27 18.23 0.19
CA GLY A 261 -8.69 19.57 -0.04
C GLY A 261 -8.48 20.41 1.23
N VAL A 262 -8.97 19.96 2.38
CA VAL A 262 -8.69 20.63 3.66
C VAL A 262 -7.29 20.22 4.14
N ILE A 263 -6.45 21.23 4.35
CA ILE A 263 -5.12 21.07 4.95
C ILE A 263 -5.25 21.28 6.46
N ASP A 264 -4.74 20.34 7.25
CA ASP A 264 -4.73 20.47 8.70
C ASP A 264 -3.95 21.72 9.12
N THR A 265 -4.59 22.60 9.87
CA THR A 265 -3.92 23.71 10.53
C THR A 265 -3.37 23.27 11.88
N PRO A 266 -2.15 23.69 12.24
CA PRO A 266 -1.65 23.47 13.59
C PRO A 266 -2.61 24.12 14.61
N LYS A 267 -2.94 23.36 15.65
CA LYS A 267 -3.64 23.90 16.82
C LYS A 267 -2.57 24.54 17.71
N ASP A 268 -2.91 25.64 18.33
CA ASP A 268 -2.05 26.28 19.34
C ASP A 268 -0.65 26.73 18.85
N LEU A 269 -0.63 27.43 17.70
CA LEU A 269 0.60 27.97 17.10
C LEU A 269 1.50 28.73 18.09
N GLU A 270 0.90 29.42 19.09
CA GLU A 270 1.61 30.24 20.08
C GLU A 270 2.38 29.39 21.11
N THR A 271 1.99 28.13 21.31
CA THR A 271 2.60 27.24 22.31
C THR A 271 3.49 26.14 21.71
N MET A 272 3.53 26.06 20.36
CA MET A 272 4.35 25.05 19.68
C MET A 272 5.82 25.42 19.73
N GLU A 273 6.67 24.49 20.20
CA GLU A 273 8.12 24.63 20.21
C GLU A 273 8.77 24.29 18.87
N THR A 274 8.10 23.48 18.02
CA THR A 274 8.60 23.05 16.72
C THR A 274 7.49 23.09 15.67
N PHE A 275 7.84 23.50 14.46
CA PHE A 275 6.89 23.64 13.36
C PHE A 275 7.20 22.69 12.21
N GLY A 276 6.18 21.92 11.81
CA GLY A 276 6.29 20.99 10.70
C GLY A 276 7.20 19.80 10.98
N ALA A 277 7.71 19.16 9.93
CA ALA A 277 8.46 17.92 10.05
C ALA A 277 9.74 17.91 9.20
N ASN A 278 10.85 17.55 9.83
CA ASN A 278 12.12 17.25 9.15
C ASN A 278 12.80 15.99 9.73
N ASN A 279 12.25 15.40 10.78
CA ASN A 279 12.73 14.18 11.40
C ASN A 279 11.57 13.18 11.46
N ILE A 280 11.86 11.88 11.41
CA ILE A 280 10.81 10.84 11.44
C ILE A 280 9.92 10.97 12.67
N LYS A 281 10.46 11.38 13.82
CA LYS A 281 9.70 11.58 15.07
C LYS A 281 8.70 12.75 15.00
N THR A 282 8.96 13.73 14.14
CA THR A 282 8.09 14.92 13.98
C THR A 282 6.99 14.75 12.97
N PHE A 283 6.96 13.62 12.23
CA PHE A 283 5.81 13.25 11.41
C PHE A 283 4.69 12.66 12.26
N LYS A 284 3.44 12.94 11.87
CA LYS A 284 2.26 12.35 12.49
C LYS A 284 2.25 10.82 12.31
N PRO A 285 1.72 10.04 13.27
CA PRO A 285 1.66 8.57 13.16
C PRO A 285 1.01 8.08 11.86
N LYS A 286 -0.05 8.76 11.37
CA LYS A 286 -0.69 8.45 10.09
C LYS A 286 0.28 8.59 8.91
N GLN A 287 1.10 9.64 8.89
CA GLN A 287 2.12 9.85 7.84
C GLN A 287 3.17 8.74 7.86
N ILE A 288 3.60 8.32 9.05
CA ILE A 288 4.54 7.21 9.23
C ILE A 288 3.91 5.89 8.70
N ILE A 289 2.65 5.61 9.03
CA ILE A 289 1.92 4.45 8.48
C ILE A 289 1.88 4.51 6.96
N ASP A 290 1.65 5.69 6.38
CA ASP A 290 1.58 5.89 4.94
C ASP A 290 2.90 5.58 4.23
N PHE A 291 4.04 5.89 4.84
CA PHE A 291 5.35 5.55 4.26
C PHE A 291 5.48 4.03 4.05
N PHE A 292 5.06 3.24 5.04
CA PHE A 292 5.12 1.77 4.98
C PHE A 292 3.95 1.12 4.25
N ALA A 293 2.87 1.85 3.97
CA ALA A 293 1.76 1.37 3.16
C ALA A 293 2.03 1.40 1.64
N CYS A 294 3.14 2.01 1.20
CA CYS A 294 3.45 2.13 -0.22
C CYS A 294 3.76 0.77 -0.88
N ALA A 295 2.94 0.37 -1.84
CA ALA A 295 3.12 -0.84 -2.65
C ALA A 295 4.00 -0.60 -3.90
N VAL A 296 4.55 0.60 -4.08
CA VAL A 296 5.40 0.99 -5.23
C VAL A 296 4.71 0.69 -6.59
N CYS A 297 3.41 0.96 -6.69
CA CYS A 297 2.61 0.64 -7.87
C CYS A 297 2.65 1.71 -8.97
N GLY A 298 3.16 2.92 -8.69
CA GLY A 298 3.35 4.01 -9.64
C GLY A 298 2.10 4.78 -10.06
N ARG A 299 0.90 4.43 -9.56
CA ARG A 299 -0.35 5.12 -9.96
C ARG A 299 -0.36 6.61 -9.61
N CYS A 300 0.23 6.99 -8.47
CA CYS A 300 0.32 8.38 -8.03
C CYS A 300 1.23 9.23 -8.93
N SER A 301 2.34 8.67 -9.40
CA SER A 301 3.27 9.35 -10.31
C SER A 301 2.68 9.51 -11.71
N GLU A 302 1.93 8.50 -12.19
CA GLU A 302 1.27 8.53 -13.50
C GLU A 302 0.24 9.66 -13.67
N VAL A 303 -0.32 10.19 -12.58
CA VAL A 303 -1.31 11.28 -12.59
C VAL A 303 -0.76 12.60 -12.02
N CYS A 304 0.47 12.61 -11.57
CA CYS A 304 1.10 13.81 -11.01
C CYS A 304 1.49 14.78 -12.12
N PRO A 305 0.93 16.01 -12.16
CA PRO A 305 1.29 16.95 -13.20
C PRO A 305 2.77 17.32 -13.19
N THR A 306 3.40 17.30 -12.04
CA THR A 306 4.83 17.59 -11.87
C THR A 306 5.70 16.47 -12.48
N ASP A 307 5.39 15.22 -12.20
CA ASP A 307 6.09 14.05 -12.77
C ASP A 307 5.89 13.98 -14.30
N LEU A 308 4.67 14.28 -14.77
CA LEU A 308 4.33 14.32 -16.20
C LEU A 308 5.06 15.41 -16.98
N THR A 309 5.47 16.49 -16.32
CA THR A 309 6.26 17.58 -16.90
C THR A 309 7.76 17.45 -16.66
N ASN A 310 8.22 16.27 -16.24
CA ASN A 310 9.62 15.92 -15.98
C ASN A 310 10.31 16.84 -14.94
N LYS A 311 9.57 17.33 -13.95
CA LYS A 311 10.14 17.98 -12.77
C LYS A 311 10.63 16.93 -11.77
N GLN A 312 11.29 17.39 -10.69
CA GLN A 312 11.96 16.47 -9.77
C GLN A 312 10.99 15.65 -8.90
N LEU A 313 9.81 16.19 -8.55
CA LEU A 313 8.87 15.50 -7.69
C LEU A 313 8.20 14.32 -8.39
N SER A 314 8.41 13.12 -7.83
CA SER A 314 7.56 11.96 -8.05
C SER A 314 6.95 11.53 -6.72
N PRO A 315 5.61 11.53 -6.57
CA PRO A 315 4.97 11.19 -5.29
C PRO A 315 5.34 9.79 -4.78
N MET A 316 5.56 8.83 -5.68
CA MET A 316 6.00 7.48 -5.32
C MET A 316 7.40 7.48 -4.73
N PHE A 317 8.35 8.18 -5.35
CA PHE A 317 9.73 8.26 -4.86
C PHE A 317 9.79 8.99 -3.52
N LEU A 318 9.08 10.10 -3.38
CA LEU A 318 9.02 10.86 -2.14
C LEU A 318 8.61 9.97 -0.95
N ILE A 319 7.50 9.23 -1.08
CA ILE A 319 7.03 8.32 -0.01
C ILE A 319 8.04 7.20 0.24
N ASN A 320 8.65 6.64 -0.81
CA ASN A 320 9.63 5.58 -0.65
C ASN A 320 10.92 6.08 0.01
N ASN A 321 11.39 7.28 -0.32
CA ASN A 321 12.55 7.90 0.30
C ASN A 321 12.32 8.18 1.80
N LEU A 322 11.10 8.59 2.17
CA LEU A 322 10.70 8.76 3.59
C LEU A 322 10.63 7.40 4.31
N MET A 323 10.14 6.35 3.65
CA MET A 323 10.15 4.98 4.19
C MET A 323 11.58 4.48 4.41
N ASP A 324 12.49 4.70 3.45
CA ASP A 324 13.89 4.32 3.56
C ASP A 324 14.58 5.08 4.72
N SER A 325 14.29 6.37 4.88
CA SER A 325 14.78 7.16 6.01
C SER A 325 14.31 6.60 7.35
N ALA A 326 13.01 6.27 7.48
CA ALA A 326 12.47 5.65 8.68
C ALA A 326 13.12 4.29 8.95
N THR A 327 13.28 3.44 7.93
CA THR A 327 13.92 2.12 8.07
C THR A 327 15.37 2.24 8.54
N ASN A 328 16.15 3.17 7.97
CA ASN A 328 17.54 3.39 8.35
C ASN A 328 17.67 3.92 9.78
N THR A 329 16.74 4.78 10.22
CA THR A 329 16.69 5.29 11.59
C THR A 329 16.40 4.17 12.59
N ALA A 330 15.57 3.18 12.25
CA ALA A 330 15.25 2.04 13.12
C ALA A 330 16.42 1.06 13.31
N ILE A 331 17.28 0.93 12.31
CA ILE A 331 18.43 0.00 12.32
C ILE A 331 19.62 0.60 13.06
N SER A 332 19.76 1.92 13.06
CA SER A 332 20.90 2.59 13.65
C SER A 332 20.83 2.59 15.19
N THR A 333 21.91 2.14 15.81
CA THR A 333 22.13 2.21 17.27
C THR A 333 22.61 3.59 17.73
N ASN A 334 22.85 4.52 16.80
CA ASN A 334 23.38 5.84 17.12
C ASN A 334 22.23 6.82 17.45
N PRO A 335 22.09 7.30 18.70
CA PRO A 335 21.04 8.24 19.11
C PRO A 335 21.15 9.61 18.44
N ASN A 336 22.28 9.94 17.82
CA ASN A 336 22.54 11.21 17.13
C ASN A 336 21.92 11.27 15.71
N LEU A 337 21.21 10.25 15.25
CA LEU A 337 20.46 10.27 13.99
C LEU A 337 19.15 11.08 14.08
N ASN A 338 19.21 12.23 14.72
CA ASN A 338 18.25 13.32 14.51
C ASN A 338 18.50 14.05 13.16
N GLU A 339 19.15 13.38 12.20
CA GLU A 339 19.37 13.93 10.89
C GLU A 339 18.05 14.15 10.16
N GLY A 340 17.88 15.38 9.66
CA GLY A 340 16.71 15.76 8.92
C GLY A 340 16.54 14.94 7.62
N VAL A 341 15.32 14.73 7.19
CA VAL A 341 15.02 14.06 5.91
C VAL A 341 15.18 14.99 4.72
N ILE A 342 15.02 16.31 4.94
CA ILE A 342 15.15 17.34 3.90
C ILE A 342 16.63 17.49 3.53
N ASN A 343 16.92 17.55 2.24
CA ASN A 343 18.24 17.57 1.61
C ASN A 343 19.10 16.32 1.82
N LYS A 344 18.60 15.32 2.53
CA LYS A 344 19.24 14.00 2.65
C LYS A 344 18.48 12.95 1.81
N ASN A 345 17.18 12.83 2.02
CA ASN A 345 16.33 11.85 1.38
C ASN A 345 15.33 12.49 0.40
N VAL A 346 14.91 13.72 0.67
CA VAL A 346 13.96 14.51 -0.13
C VAL A 346 14.56 15.89 -0.34
N THR A 347 14.66 16.36 -1.58
CA THR A 347 15.19 17.68 -1.89
C THR A 347 14.15 18.79 -1.65
N GLU A 348 14.62 20.01 -1.38
CA GLU A 348 13.73 21.17 -1.27
C GLU A 348 12.95 21.40 -2.57
N THR A 349 13.57 21.16 -3.72
CA THR A 349 12.90 21.27 -5.02
C THR A 349 11.74 20.31 -5.14
N GLU A 350 11.88 19.03 -4.75
CA GLU A 350 10.78 18.07 -4.73
C GLU A 350 9.62 18.56 -3.86
N ILE A 351 9.93 19.12 -2.69
CA ILE A 351 8.91 19.63 -1.76
C ILE A 351 8.14 20.80 -2.37
N TRP A 352 8.82 21.72 -3.04
CA TRP A 352 8.21 22.92 -3.62
C TRP A 352 7.55 22.68 -4.98
N ASP A 353 7.97 21.68 -5.73
CA ASP A 353 7.34 21.28 -7.00
C ASP A 353 5.89 20.77 -6.83
N CYS A 354 5.48 20.39 -5.61
CA CYS A 354 4.13 19.89 -5.36
C CYS A 354 3.06 20.99 -5.54
N LEU A 355 2.11 20.76 -6.43
CA LEU A 355 0.96 21.66 -6.67
C LEU A 355 -0.19 21.49 -5.66
N THR A 356 -0.08 20.57 -4.70
CA THR A 356 -1.15 20.25 -3.71
C THR A 356 -2.51 19.89 -4.33
N CYS A 357 -2.53 19.44 -5.58
CA CYS A 357 -3.75 19.18 -6.34
C CYS A 357 -4.56 17.94 -5.91
N GLY A 358 -4.01 17.05 -5.09
CA GLY A 358 -4.68 15.86 -4.57
C GLY A 358 -4.80 14.67 -5.53
N ALA A 359 -4.36 14.77 -6.78
CA ALA A 359 -4.47 13.70 -7.77
C ALA A 359 -3.83 12.37 -7.28
N CYS A 360 -2.63 12.44 -6.67
CA CYS A 360 -1.92 11.29 -6.12
C CYS A 360 -2.68 10.62 -4.96
N VAL A 361 -3.30 11.39 -4.08
CA VAL A 361 -4.12 10.89 -2.95
C VAL A 361 -5.36 10.17 -3.46
N ASN A 362 -6.02 10.76 -4.45
CA ASN A 362 -7.23 10.21 -5.07
C ASN A 362 -6.97 8.87 -5.78
N GLU A 363 -5.81 8.74 -6.42
CA GLU A 363 -5.42 7.56 -7.18
C GLU A 363 -4.72 6.46 -6.36
N CYS A 364 -4.35 6.75 -5.11
CA CYS A 364 -3.64 5.78 -4.29
C CYS A 364 -4.55 4.61 -3.87
N PRO A 365 -4.23 3.36 -4.27
CA PRO A 365 -5.04 2.20 -3.95
C PRO A 365 -4.90 1.74 -2.50
N VAL A 366 -3.88 2.21 -1.78
CA VAL A 366 -3.56 1.83 -0.38
C VAL A 366 -3.81 2.96 0.62
N GLY A 367 -4.42 4.07 0.21
CA GLY A 367 -4.90 5.11 1.11
C GLY A 367 -3.84 6.10 1.62
N ILE A 368 -2.72 6.28 0.91
CA ILE A 368 -1.66 7.22 1.28
C ILE A 368 -2.10 8.67 1.03
N GLU A 369 -1.83 9.54 1.99
CA GLU A 369 -2.09 10.99 1.94
C GLU A 369 -0.78 11.75 1.64
N HIS A 370 -0.31 11.69 0.38
CA HIS A 370 0.98 12.22 -0.06
C HIS A 370 1.20 13.70 0.23
N ILE A 371 0.14 14.51 0.21
CA ILE A 371 0.23 15.96 0.42
C ILE A 371 0.57 16.27 1.88
N SER A 372 0.03 15.50 2.82
CA SER A 372 0.19 15.75 4.26
C SER A 372 1.66 15.87 4.70
N PRO A 373 2.57 14.91 4.41
CA PRO A 373 3.98 15.06 4.76
C PRO A 373 4.68 16.19 3.99
N ILE A 374 4.28 16.50 2.76
CA ILE A 374 4.86 17.62 2.00
C ILE A 374 4.55 18.95 2.68
N ILE A 375 3.32 19.13 3.15
CA ILE A 375 2.94 20.35 3.88
C ILE A 375 3.69 20.48 5.19
N GLU A 376 3.88 19.39 5.94
CA GLU A 376 4.67 19.44 7.18
C GLU A 376 6.16 19.78 6.90
N MET A 377 6.74 19.26 5.82
CA MET A 377 8.09 19.64 5.43
C MET A 377 8.19 21.11 4.98
N ARG A 378 7.17 21.65 4.27
CA ARG A 378 7.10 23.09 3.94
C ARG A 378 6.99 23.95 5.20
N ARG A 379 6.17 23.53 6.17
CA ARG A 379 6.06 24.24 7.47
C ARG A 379 7.42 24.32 8.16
N HIS A 380 8.15 23.21 8.19
CA HIS A 380 9.50 23.22 8.76
C HIS A 380 10.44 24.20 8.04
N LEU A 381 10.43 24.18 6.69
CA LEU A 381 11.28 25.09 5.91
C LEU A 381 10.94 26.57 6.17
N VAL A 382 9.65 26.91 6.14
CA VAL A 382 9.21 28.32 6.29
C VAL A 382 9.29 28.80 7.75
N MET A 383 8.74 28.02 8.68
CA MET A 383 8.52 28.51 10.05
C MET A 383 9.75 28.27 10.95
N GLU A 384 10.54 27.20 10.69
CA GLU A 384 11.75 26.90 11.47
C GLU A 384 13.03 27.45 10.82
N LYS A 385 13.08 27.42 9.48
CA LYS A 385 14.29 27.77 8.73
C LYS A 385 14.20 29.10 7.98
N SER A 386 13.02 29.77 8.03
CA SER A 386 12.75 31.01 7.27
C SER A 386 13.15 30.88 5.80
N LYS A 387 12.88 29.71 5.18
CA LYS A 387 13.36 29.34 3.87
C LYS A 387 12.19 29.00 2.95
N MET A 388 12.08 29.73 1.85
CA MET A 388 11.10 29.50 0.78
C MET A 388 11.72 29.85 -0.57
N PRO A 389 11.10 29.44 -1.71
CA PRO A 389 11.58 29.84 -3.03
C PRO A 389 11.57 31.39 -3.15
N GLU A 390 12.62 31.97 -3.75
CA GLU A 390 12.78 33.41 -3.93
C GLU A 390 11.58 34.04 -4.64
N THR A 391 11.01 33.35 -5.62
CA THR A 391 9.78 33.79 -6.32
C THR A 391 8.58 33.93 -5.41
N ALA A 392 8.40 33.00 -4.46
CA ALA A 392 7.32 33.03 -3.47
C ALA A 392 7.54 34.16 -2.47
N GLU A 393 8.76 34.29 -1.92
CA GLU A 393 9.14 35.38 -1.01
C GLU A 393 8.89 36.74 -1.65
N SER A 394 9.40 36.93 -2.88
CA SER A 394 9.21 38.18 -3.60
C SER A 394 7.75 38.53 -3.87
N THR A 395 6.92 37.52 -4.13
CA THR A 395 5.48 37.69 -4.31
C THR A 395 4.80 38.10 -3.01
N LEU A 396 5.13 37.48 -1.89
CA LEU A 396 4.58 37.82 -0.57
C LEU A 396 4.95 39.26 -0.18
N VAL A 397 6.21 39.66 -0.34
CA VAL A 397 6.66 41.03 -0.11
C VAL A 397 5.90 42.04 -0.98
N SER A 398 5.68 41.71 -2.26
CA SER A 398 4.91 42.58 -3.17
C SER A 398 3.42 42.68 -2.74
N LEU A 399 2.82 41.59 -2.31
CA LEU A 399 1.46 41.56 -1.80
C LEU A 399 1.31 42.41 -0.51
N GLU A 400 2.26 42.30 0.41
CA GLU A 400 2.29 43.05 1.65
C GLU A 400 2.42 44.56 1.38
N GLN A 401 3.35 44.98 0.51
CA GLN A 401 3.65 46.35 0.23
C GLN A 401 2.64 47.05 -0.71
N ARG A 402 2.06 46.30 -1.66
CA ARG A 402 1.29 46.87 -2.79
C ARG A 402 -0.10 46.28 -2.97
N GLY A 403 -0.45 45.24 -2.24
CA GLY A 403 -1.72 44.55 -2.38
C GLY A 403 -1.88 43.73 -3.68
N HIS A 404 -0.78 43.51 -4.43
CA HIS A 404 -0.77 42.70 -5.64
C HIS A 404 0.60 42.02 -5.85
N PRO A 405 0.70 40.90 -6.63
CA PRO A 405 1.92 40.10 -6.75
C PRO A 405 2.98 40.69 -7.69
N TRP A 406 2.65 41.69 -8.51
CA TRP A 406 3.52 42.20 -9.58
C TRP A 406 4.50 43.26 -9.08
N ARG A 407 5.77 43.12 -9.48
CA ARG A 407 6.82 44.10 -9.21
C ARG A 407 6.95 45.03 -10.40
N GLY A 408 7.28 46.32 -10.14
CA GLY A 408 7.62 47.27 -11.16
C GLY A 408 6.46 47.82 -12.00
N THR A 409 5.24 47.36 -11.83
CA THR A 409 4.11 47.97 -12.51
C THR A 409 3.80 49.37 -11.97
N THR A 410 3.54 50.30 -12.87
CA THR A 410 3.03 51.66 -12.58
C THR A 410 1.51 51.72 -12.69
N TYR A 411 0.85 50.68 -13.23
CA TYR A 411 -0.59 50.62 -13.43
C TYR A 411 -1.32 50.44 -12.12
N THR A 412 -2.47 51.13 -12.00
CA THR A 412 -3.45 50.92 -10.94
C THR A 412 -4.49 49.88 -11.38
N ARG A 413 -5.29 49.39 -10.45
CA ARG A 413 -6.32 48.38 -10.76
C ARG A 413 -7.43 48.90 -11.67
N SER A 414 -7.56 50.23 -11.87
CA SER A 414 -8.59 50.90 -12.69
C SER A 414 -8.08 51.34 -14.06
N ASP A 415 -6.80 51.51 -14.26
CA ASP A 415 -6.23 52.11 -15.51
C ASP A 415 -6.64 51.33 -16.76
N TRP A 416 -6.78 50.00 -16.70
CA TRP A 416 -7.15 49.17 -17.84
C TRP A 416 -8.47 49.51 -18.50
N HIS A 417 -9.42 50.12 -17.76
CA HIS A 417 -10.76 50.43 -18.27
C HIS A 417 -10.99 51.93 -18.57
N GLU A 418 -10.05 52.83 -18.24
CA GLU A 418 -10.23 54.27 -18.39
C GLU A 418 -10.60 54.67 -19.85
N ASN A 419 -10.03 53.98 -20.82
CA ASN A 419 -10.32 54.21 -22.24
C ASN A 419 -11.46 53.33 -22.79
N LEU A 420 -12.07 52.51 -21.95
CA LEU A 420 -13.15 51.61 -22.34
C LEU A 420 -14.49 52.15 -21.85
N LYS A 421 -15.55 51.91 -22.61
CA LYS A 421 -16.93 52.29 -22.18
C LYS A 421 -17.50 51.29 -21.17
N VAL A 422 -16.67 50.80 -20.22
CA VAL A 422 -17.05 49.86 -19.19
C VAL A 422 -17.36 50.63 -17.91
N LYS A 423 -18.55 50.42 -17.37
CA LYS A 423 -18.98 51.00 -16.09
C LYS A 423 -18.55 50.13 -14.92
N THR A 424 -18.21 50.75 -13.81
CA THR A 424 -17.97 49.99 -12.56
C THR A 424 -19.31 49.49 -11.99
N LEU A 425 -19.25 48.48 -11.11
CA LEU A 425 -20.46 47.99 -10.44
C LEU A 425 -21.13 49.06 -9.57
N SER A 426 -20.34 50.00 -9.04
CA SER A 426 -20.84 51.18 -8.32
C SER A 426 -21.67 52.10 -9.22
N ASP A 427 -21.30 52.26 -10.48
CA ASP A 427 -22.00 53.09 -11.46
C ASP A 427 -23.24 52.42 -12.08
N ASN A 428 -23.23 51.07 -12.09
CA ASN A 428 -24.32 50.25 -12.62
C ASN A 428 -24.56 49.01 -11.74
N PRO A 429 -25.21 49.13 -10.58
CA PRO A 429 -25.42 48.02 -9.66
C PRO A 429 -26.33 46.90 -10.21
N ASN A 430 -27.09 47.18 -11.26
CA ASN A 430 -27.99 46.22 -11.93
C ASN A 430 -27.41 45.66 -13.21
N ALA A 431 -26.08 45.61 -13.33
CA ALA A 431 -25.40 45.04 -14.51
C ALA A 431 -25.78 43.57 -14.68
N GLU A 432 -26.14 43.18 -15.89
CA GLU A 432 -26.46 41.79 -16.24
C GLU A 432 -25.21 40.88 -16.20
N TYR A 433 -24.05 41.44 -16.51
CA TYR A 433 -22.76 40.73 -16.53
C TYR A 433 -21.73 41.45 -15.67
N LEU A 434 -21.03 40.72 -14.82
CA LEU A 434 -19.91 41.20 -14.02
C LEU A 434 -18.58 40.63 -14.57
N LEU A 435 -17.67 41.51 -15.00
CA LEU A 435 -16.33 41.13 -15.37
C LEU A 435 -15.37 41.27 -14.16
N TRP A 436 -14.83 40.14 -13.71
CA TRP A 436 -13.77 40.11 -12.70
C TRP A 436 -12.40 39.92 -13.37
N ILE A 437 -11.65 41.01 -13.53
CA ILE A 437 -10.42 40.99 -14.37
C ILE A 437 -9.19 40.37 -13.64
N GLY A 438 -9.14 40.42 -12.34
CA GLY A 438 -7.98 39.97 -11.57
C GLY A 438 -6.71 40.82 -11.74
N CYS A 439 -5.63 40.45 -11.02
CA CYS A 439 -4.40 41.25 -11.01
C CYS A 439 -3.65 41.21 -12.35
N THR A 440 -3.61 40.06 -13.03
CA THR A 440 -2.87 39.93 -14.32
C THR A 440 -3.49 40.83 -15.38
N GLY A 441 -4.79 40.75 -15.59
CA GLY A 441 -5.46 41.58 -16.62
C GLY A 441 -5.50 43.06 -16.30
N ALA A 442 -5.43 43.45 -15.00
CA ALA A 442 -5.47 44.83 -14.60
C ALA A 442 -4.10 45.54 -14.54
N LEU A 443 -3.00 44.76 -14.29
CA LEU A 443 -1.70 45.33 -13.90
C LEU A 443 -0.54 44.89 -14.81
N VAL A 444 -0.79 44.09 -15.83
CA VAL A 444 0.24 43.61 -16.81
C VAL A 444 -0.14 44.20 -18.17
N GLU A 445 0.82 44.78 -18.85
CA GLU A 445 0.70 45.25 -20.25
C GLU A 445 0.48 44.09 -21.23
#